data_cfedb87348854a2301fc32feb51ea240
#
_entry.id   cfedb87348854a2301fc32feb51ea240
#
_cell.length_a   1.000
_cell.length_b   1.000
_cell.length_c   1.000
_cell.angle_alpha   90.00
_cell.angle_beta   90.00
_cell.angle_gamma   90.00
#
_symmetry.space_group_name_H-M   'P 1'
#
loop_
_entity.id
_entity.type
_entity.pdbx_description
1 polymer ?
#
loop_
_entity_poly.entity_id
_entity_poly.type
_entity_poly.pdbx_seq_one_letter_code
_entity_poly.pdbx_strand_id
1 'polypeptide(L)'
;EIRQPNGELHIPHIATAARELLDAGVRQRVVIHCPEGAWGEAPDLPGVWIPSQYLAQEEIVGSVGAGDAFCAGFLYGCHERWSLTDSVRLAHACARASLLCANAIDGAKTLAELKAEMVDA
;
A
#
# COMPACT_ATOMS: atom_id res chain seq x y z
N GLU A 1 -18.06 -2.40 5.87
CA GLU A 1 -16.94 -3.32 6.13
C GLU A 1 -16.23 -3.70 4.83
N ILE A 2 -14.92 -3.86 4.88
CA ILE A 2 -14.13 -4.21 3.70
C ILE A 2 -14.00 -5.72 3.50
N ARG A 3 -14.43 -6.51 4.47
CA ARG A 3 -14.42 -7.98 4.36
C ARG A 3 -15.84 -8.53 4.43
N GLN A 4 -16.06 -9.59 3.65
CA GLN A 4 -17.30 -10.35 3.70
C GLN A 4 -17.33 -11.26 4.94
N PRO A 5 -18.50 -11.80 5.32
CA PRO A 5 -18.59 -12.71 6.47
C PRO A 5 -17.66 -13.93 6.37
N ASN A 6 -17.33 -14.39 5.16
CA ASN A 6 -16.39 -15.49 4.94
C ASN A 6 -14.92 -15.08 5.03
N GLY A 7 -14.62 -13.81 5.36
CA GLY A 7 -13.27 -13.28 5.44
C GLY A 7 -12.67 -12.78 4.13
N GLU A 8 -13.34 -13.00 3.00
CA GLU A 8 -12.87 -12.52 1.71
C GLU A 8 -12.96 -10.99 1.60
N LEU A 9 -12.01 -10.42 0.90
CA LEU A 9 -11.96 -8.98 0.66
C LEU A 9 -13.07 -8.56 -0.31
N HIS A 10 -13.72 -7.43 -0.02
CA HIS A 10 -14.74 -6.86 -0.89
C HIS A 10 -14.23 -5.54 -1.48
N ILE A 11 -13.53 -5.63 -2.60
CA ILE A 11 -12.91 -4.47 -3.24
C ILE A 11 -13.89 -3.32 -3.53
N PRO A 12 -15.13 -3.57 -4.00
CA PRO A 12 -16.09 -2.47 -4.19
C PRO A 12 -16.37 -1.66 -2.93
N HIS A 13 -16.36 -2.26 -1.75
CA HIS A 13 -16.51 -1.52 -0.48
C HIS A 13 -15.29 -0.65 -0.19
N ILE A 14 -14.10 -1.12 -0.53
CA ILE A 14 -12.88 -0.32 -0.38
C ILE A 14 -12.94 0.88 -1.32
N ALA A 15 -13.35 0.68 -2.55
CA ALA A 15 -13.52 1.75 -3.54
C ALA A 15 -14.53 2.80 -3.06
N THR A 16 -15.65 2.35 -2.50
CA THR A 16 -16.65 3.25 -1.91
C THR A 16 -16.08 4.07 -0.76
N ALA A 17 -15.33 3.43 0.14
CA ALA A 17 -14.69 4.12 1.26
C ALA A 17 -13.69 5.17 0.78
N ALA A 18 -12.90 4.87 -0.25
CA ALA A 18 -11.98 5.82 -0.83
C ALA A 18 -12.72 7.03 -1.42
N ARG A 19 -13.80 6.80 -2.14
CA ARG A 19 -14.62 7.86 -2.71
C ARG A 19 -15.24 8.74 -1.62
N GLU A 20 -15.72 8.14 -0.54
CA GLU A 20 -16.26 8.88 0.60
C GLU A 20 -15.23 9.81 1.23
N LEU A 21 -13.97 9.36 1.34
CA LEU A 21 -12.88 10.18 1.85
C LEU A 21 -12.57 11.36 0.94
N LEU A 22 -12.57 11.13 -0.37
CA LEU A 22 -12.38 12.22 -1.34
C LEU A 22 -13.52 13.23 -1.27
N ASP A 23 -14.76 12.74 -1.19
CA ASP A 23 -15.95 13.60 -1.09
C ASP A 23 -15.97 14.37 0.23
N ALA A 24 -15.38 13.83 1.28
CA ALA A 24 -15.24 14.49 2.58
C ALA A 24 -14.20 15.61 2.60
N GLY A 25 -13.38 15.73 1.55
CA GLY A 25 -12.46 16.86 1.41
C GLY A 25 -10.99 16.52 1.24
N VAL A 26 -10.61 15.26 1.08
CA VAL A 26 -9.24 14.91 0.74
C VAL A 26 -8.93 15.46 -0.66
N ARG A 27 -7.87 16.24 -0.78
CA ARG A 27 -7.61 17.05 -1.98
C ARG A 27 -6.76 16.37 -3.04
N GLN A 28 -5.86 15.48 -2.64
CA GLN A 28 -4.87 14.94 -3.57
C GLN A 28 -5.04 13.45 -3.82
N ARG A 29 -4.84 12.63 -2.82
CA ARG A 29 -4.85 11.17 -3.00
C ARG A 29 -5.37 10.48 -1.75
N VAL A 30 -6.09 9.40 -1.97
CA VAL A 30 -6.48 8.45 -0.93
C VAL A 30 -5.86 7.10 -1.28
N VAL A 31 -5.29 6.43 -0.29
CA VAL A 31 -4.88 5.04 -0.42
C VAL A 31 -5.40 4.26 0.79
N ILE A 32 -6.01 3.12 0.52
CA ILE A 32 -6.48 2.19 1.54
C ILE A 32 -5.76 0.87 1.29
N HIS A 33 -5.00 0.41 2.27
CA HIS A 33 -4.21 -0.81 2.11
C HIS A 33 -4.62 -1.90 3.10
N CYS A 34 -4.39 -3.12 2.70
CA CYS A 34 -4.61 -4.31 3.49
C CYS A 34 -3.56 -5.35 3.06
N PRO A 35 -3.50 -6.53 3.73
CA PRO A 35 -2.48 -7.51 3.36
C PRO A 35 -2.51 -7.93 1.89
N GLU A 36 -3.67 -7.96 1.26
CA GLU A 36 -3.84 -8.41 -0.12
C GLU A 36 -3.44 -7.37 -1.16
N GLY A 37 -3.51 -6.09 -0.83
CA GLY A 37 -3.21 -5.03 -1.78
C GLY A 37 -3.66 -3.66 -1.30
N ALA A 38 -3.73 -2.71 -2.23
CA ALA A 38 -4.15 -1.36 -1.91
C ALA A 38 -5.02 -0.78 -3.02
N TRP A 39 -6.00 0.02 -2.62
CA TRP A 39 -6.79 0.86 -3.52
C TRP A 39 -6.28 2.27 -3.44
N GLY A 40 -5.91 2.84 -4.59
CA GLY A 40 -5.50 4.24 -4.68
C GLY A 40 -6.44 5.01 -5.58
N GLU A 41 -6.73 6.24 -5.22
CA GLU A 41 -7.63 7.09 -5.97
C GLU A 41 -7.28 8.57 -5.76
N ALA A 42 -7.57 9.39 -6.77
CA ALA A 42 -7.46 10.85 -6.70
C ALA A 42 -8.72 11.47 -7.31
N PRO A 43 -9.03 12.75 -7.01
CA PRO A 43 -10.25 13.37 -7.53
C PRO A 43 -10.35 13.36 -9.05
N ASP A 44 -9.23 13.44 -9.75
CA ASP A 44 -9.13 13.55 -11.21
C ASP A 44 -8.66 12.25 -11.89
N LEU A 45 -8.51 11.18 -11.14
CA LEU A 45 -8.06 9.89 -11.67
C LEU A 45 -9.01 8.76 -11.22
N PRO A 46 -9.27 7.78 -12.08
CA PRO A 46 -10.02 6.61 -11.65
C PRO A 46 -9.26 5.85 -10.57
N GLY A 47 -10.00 5.22 -9.68
CA GLY A 47 -9.41 4.37 -8.67
C GLY A 47 -8.76 3.13 -9.28
N VAL A 48 -7.72 2.61 -8.62
CA VAL A 48 -6.99 1.43 -9.08
C VAL A 48 -6.68 0.52 -7.90
N TRP A 49 -6.85 -0.78 -8.11
CA TRP A 49 -6.43 -1.82 -7.17
C TRP A 49 -5.04 -2.32 -7.58
N ILE A 50 -4.11 -2.27 -6.65
CA ILE A 50 -2.74 -2.74 -6.87
C ILE A 50 -2.45 -3.83 -5.85
N PRO A 51 -2.32 -5.09 -6.29
CA PRO A 51 -2.05 -6.19 -5.36
C PRO A 51 -0.68 -6.06 -4.70
N SER A 52 -0.59 -6.55 -3.46
CA SER A 52 0.68 -6.65 -2.74
C SER A 52 1.59 -7.66 -3.43
N GLN A 53 2.89 -7.52 -3.20
CA GLN A 53 3.84 -8.56 -3.58
C GLN A 53 3.59 -9.78 -2.69
N TYR A 54 3.48 -10.95 -3.30
CA TYR A 54 3.26 -12.18 -2.56
C TYR A 54 4.41 -12.45 -1.59
N LEU A 55 4.04 -12.84 -0.39
CA LEU A 55 4.97 -13.28 0.66
C LEU A 55 4.30 -14.42 1.40
N ALA A 56 4.93 -15.59 1.41
CA ALA A 56 4.39 -16.74 2.11
C ALA A 56 4.33 -16.46 3.62
N GLN A 57 3.32 -17.01 4.30
CA GLN A 57 3.13 -16.80 5.73
C GLN A 57 4.39 -17.15 6.53
N GLU A 58 5.10 -18.21 6.14
CA GLU A 58 6.34 -18.67 6.79
C GLU A 58 7.50 -17.70 6.61
N GLU A 59 7.46 -16.85 5.61
CA GLU A 59 8.51 -15.86 5.35
C GLU A 59 8.34 -14.60 6.19
N ILE A 60 7.15 -14.38 6.75
CA ILE A 60 6.85 -13.20 7.56
C ILE A 60 7.48 -13.38 8.93
N VAL A 61 8.48 -12.57 9.21
CA VAL A 61 9.19 -12.58 10.50
C VAL A 61 8.49 -11.72 11.54
N GLY A 62 7.92 -10.59 11.12
CA GLY A 62 7.16 -9.72 11.99
C GLY A 62 6.32 -8.75 11.20
N SER A 63 5.19 -8.32 11.78
CA SER A 63 4.26 -7.39 11.14
C SER A 63 4.27 -5.99 11.76
N VAL A 64 5.04 -5.78 12.82
CA VAL A 64 5.13 -4.48 13.49
C VAL A 64 5.77 -3.46 12.55
N GLY A 65 5.07 -2.36 12.31
CA GLY A 65 5.59 -1.28 11.49
C GLY A 65 5.40 -1.44 9.98
N ALA A 66 4.81 -2.55 9.51
CA ALA A 66 4.57 -2.74 8.07
C ALA A 66 3.64 -1.66 7.50
N GLY A 67 2.60 -1.28 8.24
CA GLY A 67 1.71 -0.19 7.84
C GLY A 67 2.41 1.16 7.81
N ASP A 68 3.28 1.42 8.78
CA ASP A 68 4.08 2.65 8.83
C ASP A 68 5.06 2.69 7.66
N ALA A 69 5.70 1.56 7.32
CA ALA A 69 6.60 1.47 6.18
C ALA A 69 5.85 1.71 4.87
N PHE A 70 4.64 1.16 4.73
CA PHE A 70 3.77 1.43 3.59
C PHE A 70 3.50 2.93 3.47
N CYS A 71 3.09 3.55 4.56
CA CYS A 71 2.79 4.98 4.60
C CYS A 71 4.01 5.82 4.18
N ALA A 72 5.19 5.50 4.72
CA ALA A 72 6.42 6.21 4.39
C ALA A 72 6.75 6.11 2.90
N GLY A 73 6.63 4.94 2.31
CA GLY A 73 6.87 4.73 0.88
C GLY A 73 5.89 5.51 0.02
N PHE A 74 4.61 5.46 0.37
CA PHE A 74 3.58 6.20 -0.35
C PHE A 74 3.82 7.71 -0.29
N LEU A 75 4.12 8.24 0.89
CA LEU A 75 4.38 9.67 1.08
C LEU A 75 5.62 10.12 0.30
N TYR A 76 6.66 9.29 0.27
CA TYR A 76 7.85 9.60 -0.54
C TYR A 76 7.48 9.75 -2.02
N GLY A 77 6.73 8.79 -2.56
CA GLY A 77 6.29 8.86 -3.95
C GLY A 77 5.47 10.13 -4.23
N CYS A 78 4.56 10.48 -3.31
CA CYS A 78 3.78 11.71 -3.44
C CYS A 78 4.67 12.96 -3.40
N HIS A 79 5.63 13.00 -2.49
CA HIS A 79 6.56 14.11 -2.36
C HIS A 79 7.40 14.31 -3.63
N GLU A 80 7.85 13.22 -4.24
CA GLU A 80 8.65 13.23 -5.46
C GLU A 80 7.78 13.33 -6.73
N ARG A 81 6.48 13.51 -6.57
CA ARG A 81 5.52 13.66 -7.66
C ARG A 81 5.46 12.45 -8.60
N TRP A 82 5.67 11.27 -8.04
CA TRP A 82 5.48 10.04 -8.78
C TRP A 82 4.00 9.80 -9.06
N SER A 83 3.71 8.97 -10.05
CA SER A 83 2.34 8.55 -10.31
C SER A 83 1.74 7.87 -9.07
N LEU A 84 0.43 7.87 -8.99
CA LEU A 84 -0.29 7.16 -7.92
C LEU A 84 0.14 5.69 -7.87
N THR A 85 0.16 5.03 -9.02
CA THR A 85 0.52 3.62 -9.13
C THR A 85 1.95 3.34 -8.65
N ASP A 86 2.92 4.15 -9.08
CA ASP A 86 4.31 3.95 -8.67
C ASP A 86 4.51 4.25 -7.18
N SER A 87 3.78 5.23 -6.64
CA SER A 87 3.81 5.52 -5.21
C SER A 87 3.29 4.33 -4.40
N VAL A 88 2.21 3.67 -4.85
CA VAL A 88 1.68 2.47 -4.19
C VAL A 88 2.64 1.29 -4.32
N ARG A 89 3.28 1.13 -5.47
CA ARG A 89 4.27 0.05 -5.67
C ARG A 89 5.46 0.21 -4.73
N LEU A 90 5.96 1.42 -4.57
CA LEU A 90 7.02 1.67 -3.59
C LEU A 90 6.54 1.37 -2.17
N ALA A 91 5.32 1.78 -1.85
CA ALA A 91 4.73 1.50 -0.54
C ALA A 91 4.66 -0.01 -0.26
N HIS A 92 4.25 -0.81 -1.24
CA HIS A 92 4.24 -2.27 -1.10
C HIS A 92 5.65 -2.83 -0.91
N ALA A 93 6.65 -2.31 -1.61
CA ALA A 93 8.04 -2.75 -1.44
C ALA A 93 8.56 -2.43 -0.03
N CYS A 94 8.23 -1.26 0.49
CA CYS A 94 8.59 -0.86 1.87
C CYS A 94 7.93 -1.77 2.90
N ALA A 95 6.65 -2.05 2.75
CA ALA A 95 5.90 -2.92 3.66
C ALA A 95 6.45 -4.35 3.63
N ARG A 96 6.75 -4.87 2.43
CA ARG A 96 7.33 -6.20 2.28
C ARG A 96 8.69 -6.31 2.98
N ALA A 97 9.55 -5.33 2.79
CA ALA A 97 10.85 -5.28 3.46
C ALA A 97 10.70 -5.30 4.99
N SER A 98 9.72 -4.57 5.51
CA SER A 98 9.44 -4.56 6.94
C SER A 98 8.95 -5.92 7.46
N LEU A 99 8.14 -6.63 6.68
CA LEU A 99 7.62 -7.95 7.08
C LEU A 99 8.70 -9.02 7.18
N LEU A 100 9.85 -8.82 6.54
CA LEU A 100 10.98 -9.75 6.58
C LEU A 100 11.84 -9.60 7.84
N CYS A 101 11.53 -8.64 8.70
CA CYS A 101 12.29 -8.36 9.93
C CYS A 101 11.38 -8.39 11.16
N ALA A 102 11.99 -8.71 12.31
CA ALA A 102 11.25 -8.85 13.56
C ALA A 102 10.79 -7.52 14.17
N ASN A 103 11.46 -6.41 13.84
CA ASN A 103 11.13 -5.11 14.38
C ASN A 103 10.77 -4.12 13.27
N ALA A 104 10.37 -2.91 13.67
CA ALA A 104 9.80 -1.92 12.76
C ALA A 104 10.81 -1.23 11.84
N ILE A 105 12.11 -1.33 12.09
CA ILE A 105 13.12 -0.51 11.41
C ILE A 105 14.27 -1.26 10.77
N ASP A 106 14.61 -2.46 11.23
CA ASP A 106 15.76 -3.21 10.71
C ASP A 106 15.55 -3.67 9.25
N GLY A 107 14.30 -3.69 8.77
CA GLY A 107 13.99 -4.01 7.38
C GLY A 107 14.12 -2.85 6.41
N ALA A 108 14.44 -1.66 6.89
CA ALA A 108 14.55 -0.50 6.01
C ALA A 108 15.67 -0.70 4.98
N LYS A 109 15.35 -0.39 3.73
CA LYS A 109 16.26 -0.53 2.59
C LYS A 109 16.45 0.82 1.91
N THR A 110 17.50 0.93 1.11
CA THR A 110 17.71 2.13 0.30
C THR A 110 16.66 2.22 -0.79
N LEU A 111 16.44 3.43 -1.30
CA LEU A 111 15.51 3.64 -2.39
C LEU A 111 15.88 2.81 -3.63
N ALA A 112 17.17 2.69 -3.93
CA ALA A 112 17.63 1.91 -5.07
C ALA A 112 17.28 0.43 -4.92
N GLU A 113 17.47 -0.14 -3.73
CA GLU A 113 17.08 -1.52 -3.42
C GLU A 113 15.58 -1.72 -3.56
N LEU A 114 14.79 -0.79 -3.02
CA LEU A 114 13.33 -0.86 -3.09
C LEU A 114 12.82 -0.74 -4.52
N LYS A 115 13.42 0.14 -5.33
CA LYS A 115 13.07 0.26 -6.75
C LYS A 115 13.31 -1.05 -7.51
N ALA A 116 14.41 -1.72 -7.20
CA ALA A 116 14.72 -3.02 -7.84
C ALA A 116 13.71 -4.10 -7.46
N GLU A 117 13.06 -3.98 -6.31
CA GLU A 117 12.05 -4.93 -5.84
C GLU A 117 10.62 -4.56 -6.25
N MET A 118 10.39 -3.37 -6.80
CA MET A 118 9.06 -2.97 -7.25
C MET A 118 8.61 -3.87 -8.40
N VAL A 119 7.36 -4.33 -8.31
CA VAL A 119 6.77 -5.21 -9.30
C VAL A 119 5.82 -4.41 -10.18
N ASP A 120 5.97 -4.55 -11.49
CA ASP A 120 5.02 -4.01 -12.45
C ASP A 120 3.78 -4.89 -12.47
N ALA A 121 2.63 -4.27 -12.22
CA ALA A 121 1.37 -4.99 -12.22
C ALA A 121 0.91 -5.33 -13.65
#